data_1a696cf0a9c95884b51580a024dd6b0f
#
_entry.id   1a696cf0a9c95884b51580a024dd6b0f
#
_cell.length_a   1.000
_cell.length_b   1.000
_cell.length_c   1.000
_cell.angle_alpha   90.00
_cell.angle_beta   90.00
_cell.angle_gamma   90.00
#
_symmetry.space_group_name_H-M   'P 1'
#
loop_
_entity.id
_entity.type
_entity.pdbx_description
1 polymer ?
#
loop_
_entity_poly.entity_id
_entity_poly.type
_entity_poly.pdbx_seq_one_letter_code
_entity_poly.pdbx_strand_id
1 'polypeptide(L)'
;MGHNKILLPGIVLIALLGASPLQADPIDPDRHPRPENAQAVHDAEHDVDQAWEVYHRAALGGTVASPALQADIEQHLHEARTLVTQAHEAAERGDERQVQRLVSQMKVHTTKAIEGSKEQKK
;
A
#
# COMPACT_ATOMS: atom_id res chain seq x y z
N MET A 1 0.18 16.32 53.60
CA MET A 1 0.17 16.18 52.85
C MET A 1 -0.35 15.99 51.78
N GLY A 2 -0.50 16.00 51.91
CA GLY A 2 -0.85 15.98 50.84
C GLY A 2 -1.16 16.06 50.02
N HIS A 3 -0.93 16.20 49.97
CA HIS A 3 -1.17 16.37 49.08
C HIS A 3 -1.15 16.21 48.08
N ASN A 4 -0.87 16.22 48.24
CA ASN A 4 -0.82 16.13 47.28
C ASN A 4 -1.00 15.73 46.49
N LYS A 5 -0.97 15.65 46.64
CA LYS A 5 -1.18 15.33 45.74
C LYS A 5 -1.39 15.27 44.81
N ILE A 6 -1.16 15.65 44.85
CA ILE A 6 -1.34 15.63 43.87
C ILE A 6 -1.70 15.56 42.93
N LEU A 7 -1.64 15.81 43.00
CA LEU A 7 -2.03 15.77 41.99
C LEU A 7 -2.03 15.72 41.06
N LEU A 8 -1.78 15.80 41.14
CA LEU A 8 -1.77 15.70 40.10
C LEU A 8 -1.98 15.36 39.29
N PRO A 9 -1.91 15.31 39.43
CA PRO A 9 -2.07 15.00 38.40
C PRO A 9 -2.38 14.87 37.60
N GLY A 10 -2.43 15.04 37.54
CA GLY A 10 -2.62 14.94 36.45
C GLY A 10 -2.77 14.99 35.76
N ILE A 11 -2.72 15.29 35.74
CA ILE A 11 -2.83 15.21 34.81
C ILE A 11 -2.89 14.96 34.03
N VAL A 12 -2.87 14.95 34.20
CA VAL A 12 -2.86 14.60 33.21
C VAL A 12 -3.14 14.60 32.44
N LEU A 13 -3.23 14.85 32.39
CA LEU A 13 -3.49 14.81 31.44
C LEU A 13 -3.49 14.66 30.64
N ILE A 14 -3.47 14.83 30.81
CA ILE A 14 -3.49 14.53 29.83
C ILE A 14 -3.60 14.36 29.06
N ALA A 15 -3.56 14.59 29.20
CA ALA A 15 -3.59 14.38 28.27
C ALA A 15 -3.92 14.24 27.67
N LEU A 16 -4.11 14.51 27.74
CA LEU A 16 -4.43 14.27 26.92
C LEU A 16 -4.50 14.15 26.25
N LEU A 17 -4.42 14.34 26.36
CA LEU A 17 -4.43 14.10 25.55
C LEU A 17 -4.50 13.94 24.82
N GLY A 18 -4.56 14.03 24.75
CA GLY A 18 -4.43 13.86 23.73
C GLY A 18 -4.80 13.82 23.15
N ALA A 19 -4.82 14.21 23.08
CA ALA A 19 -5.14 14.19 22.23
C ALA A 19 -5.18 14.15 21.49
N SER A 20 -5.01 14.23 21.36
CA SER A 20 -5.02 14.13 20.51
C SER A 20 -4.80 14.14 19.66
N PRO A 21 -4.48 14.20 19.73
CA PRO A 21 -4.11 14.59 18.55
C PRO A 21 -4.15 14.16 17.40
N LEU A 22 -4.02 14.20 17.04
CA LEU A 22 -4.19 13.58 15.99
C LEU A 22 -5.16 13.99 15.17
N GLN A 23 -6.13 14.36 15.61
CA GLN A 23 -7.24 14.54 14.81
C GLN A 23 -7.22 15.74 14.03
N ALA A 24 -6.44 16.69 14.33
CA ALA A 24 -6.36 17.88 13.53
C ALA A 24 -5.68 17.64 12.22
N ASP A 25 -4.96 16.56 12.12
CA ASP A 25 -4.13 16.33 10.97
C ASP A 25 -4.86 16.14 9.67
N PRO A 26 -6.02 15.47 9.65
CA PRO A 26 -6.68 15.29 8.36
C PRO A 26 -7.08 16.58 7.68
N ILE A 27 -7.07 17.69 8.40
CA ILE A 27 -7.51 18.94 7.84
C ILE A 27 -6.36 19.87 7.54
N ASP A 28 -5.15 19.40 7.70
CA ASP A 28 -3.97 20.21 7.42
C ASP A 28 -3.84 20.40 5.91
N PRO A 29 -4.00 21.64 5.42
CA PRO A 29 -3.95 21.88 3.99
C PRO A 29 -2.58 21.65 3.39
N ASP A 30 -1.53 21.61 4.21
CA ASP A 30 -0.20 21.40 3.70
C ASP A 30 0.13 19.91 3.54
N ARG A 31 -0.79 19.03 3.92
CA ARG A 31 -0.55 17.61 3.86
C ARG A 31 -1.22 16.91 2.69
N HIS A 32 -1.56 17.66 1.68
CA HIS A 32 -2.13 17.05 0.48
C HIS A 32 -1.06 16.31 -0.29
N PRO A 33 -1.37 15.13 -0.84
CA PRO A 33 -0.43 14.47 -1.72
C PRO A 33 -0.09 15.37 -2.88
N ARG A 34 1.17 15.36 -3.27
CA ARG A 34 1.56 16.08 -4.47
C ARG A 34 0.91 15.41 -5.67
N PRO A 35 0.52 16.20 -6.68
CA PRO A 35 -0.10 15.60 -7.87
C PRO A 35 0.74 14.50 -8.50
N GLU A 36 2.06 14.65 -8.49
CA GLU A 36 2.94 13.62 -9.05
C GLU A 36 2.86 12.32 -8.28
N ASN A 37 2.77 12.39 -6.93
CA ASN A 37 2.67 11.20 -6.11
C ASN A 37 1.31 10.54 -6.29
N ALA A 38 0.25 11.34 -6.36
CA ALA A 38 -1.09 10.81 -6.58
C ALA A 38 -1.17 10.12 -7.94
N GLN A 39 -0.55 10.70 -8.97
CA GLN A 39 -0.54 10.11 -10.29
C GLN A 39 0.27 8.81 -10.30
N ALA A 40 1.43 8.80 -9.62
CA ALA A 40 2.25 7.59 -9.56
C ALA A 40 1.50 6.43 -8.90
N VAL A 41 0.76 6.70 -7.83
CA VAL A 41 -0.04 5.68 -7.16
C VAL A 41 -1.19 5.21 -8.05
N HIS A 42 -1.86 6.16 -8.72
CA HIS A 42 -2.95 5.82 -9.62
C HIS A 42 -2.45 4.91 -10.75
N ASP A 43 -1.31 5.25 -11.34
CA ASP A 43 -0.72 4.43 -12.40
C ASP A 43 -0.35 3.05 -11.86
N ALA A 44 0.16 2.99 -10.64
CA ALA A 44 0.51 1.72 -10.01
C ALA A 44 -0.71 0.85 -9.77
N GLU A 45 -1.81 1.45 -9.33
CA GLU A 45 -3.07 0.71 -9.18
C GLU A 45 -3.53 0.12 -10.50
N HIS A 46 -3.39 0.90 -11.56
CA HIS A 46 -3.76 0.45 -12.90
C HIS A 46 -2.90 -0.74 -13.34
N ASP A 47 -1.59 -0.66 -13.06
CA ASP A 47 -0.67 -1.75 -13.39
C ASP A 47 -1.04 -3.04 -12.66
N VAL A 48 -1.42 -2.94 -11.39
CA VAL A 48 -1.83 -4.12 -10.62
C VAL A 48 -3.12 -4.70 -11.19
N ASP A 49 -4.09 -3.84 -11.49
CA ASP A 49 -5.35 -4.30 -12.06
C ASP A 49 -5.12 -5.00 -13.40
N GLN A 50 -4.23 -4.46 -14.22
CA GLN A 50 -3.90 -5.06 -15.51
C GLN A 50 -3.22 -6.42 -15.31
N ALA A 51 -2.34 -6.54 -14.35
CA ALA A 51 -1.67 -7.80 -14.08
C ALA A 51 -2.68 -8.87 -13.62
N TRP A 52 -3.63 -8.49 -12.78
CA TRP A 52 -4.71 -9.39 -12.38
C TRP A 52 -5.55 -9.82 -13.58
N GLU A 53 -5.84 -8.88 -14.48
CA GLU A 53 -6.63 -9.21 -15.67
C GLU A 53 -5.90 -10.21 -16.55
N VAL A 54 -4.62 -9.98 -16.79
CA VAL A 54 -3.82 -10.91 -17.61
C VAL A 54 -3.83 -12.30 -16.99
N TYR A 55 -3.64 -12.38 -15.67
CA TYR A 55 -3.62 -13.64 -14.97
C TYR A 55 -4.99 -14.33 -15.04
N HIS A 56 -6.06 -13.61 -14.74
CA HIS A 56 -7.39 -14.21 -14.76
C HIS A 56 -7.75 -14.74 -16.12
N ARG A 57 -7.38 -14.03 -17.16
CA ARG A 57 -7.65 -14.47 -18.53
C ARG A 57 -6.90 -15.76 -18.83
N ALA A 58 -5.65 -15.83 -18.41
CA ALA A 58 -4.86 -17.05 -18.62
C ALA A 58 -5.40 -18.21 -17.79
N ALA A 59 -5.78 -17.96 -16.54
CA ALA A 59 -6.29 -19.00 -15.65
C ALA A 59 -7.63 -19.55 -16.17
N LEU A 60 -8.54 -18.67 -16.57
CA LEU A 60 -9.84 -19.07 -17.11
C LEU A 60 -9.69 -19.82 -18.41
N GLY A 61 -8.71 -19.45 -19.23
CA GLY A 61 -8.45 -20.14 -20.49
C GLY A 61 -7.68 -21.44 -20.30
N GLY A 62 -7.28 -21.77 -19.08
CA GLY A 62 -6.55 -22.99 -18.83
C GLY A 62 -5.13 -22.99 -19.34
N THR A 63 -4.52 -21.82 -19.52
CA THR A 63 -3.20 -21.70 -20.13
C THR A 63 -2.07 -21.51 -19.12
N VAL A 64 -2.38 -21.36 -17.83
CA VAL A 64 -1.33 -21.30 -16.82
C VAL A 64 -0.65 -22.65 -16.73
N ALA A 65 0.69 -22.66 -16.72
CA ALA A 65 1.46 -23.87 -16.96
C ALA A 65 1.27 -24.95 -15.89
N SER A 66 1.05 -24.56 -14.63
CA SER A 66 0.90 -25.54 -13.56
C SER A 66 0.20 -24.91 -12.36
N PRO A 67 -0.39 -25.73 -11.47
CA PRO A 67 -0.96 -25.21 -10.22
C PRO A 67 0.06 -24.51 -9.33
N ALA A 68 1.31 -25.00 -9.32
CA ALA A 68 2.36 -24.35 -8.54
C ALA A 68 2.67 -22.97 -9.08
N LEU A 69 2.71 -22.81 -10.39
CA LEU A 69 2.93 -21.52 -11.01
C LEU A 69 1.75 -20.60 -10.74
N GLN A 70 0.53 -21.15 -10.77
CA GLN A 70 -0.66 -20.37 -10.47
C GLN A 70 -0.58 -19.77 -9.07
N ALA A 71 -0.19 -20.58 -8.09
CA ALA A 71 -0.06 -20.12 -6.71
C ALA A 71 1.03 -19.03 -6.59
N ASP A 72 2.12 -19.20 -7.32
CA ASP A 72 3.21 -18.23 -7.31
C ASP A 72 2.77 -16.91 -7.91
N ILE A 73 2.05 -16.95 -9.02
CA ILE A 73 1.52 -15.74 -9.64
C ILE A 73 0.59 -15.02 -8.68
N GLU A 74 -0.31 -15.75 -8.05
CA GLU A 74 -1.26 -15.13 -7.11
C GLU A 74 -0.54 -14.47 -5.95
N GLN A 75 0.54 -15.07 -5.46
CA GLN A 75 1.32 -14.49 -4.39
C GLN A 75 1.94 -13.16 -4.84
N HIS A 76 2.49 -13.12 -6.04
CA HIS A 76 3.05 -11.88 -6.58
C HIS A 76 1.97 -10.81 -6.73
N LEU A 77 0.77 -11.18 -7.17
CA LEU A 77 -0.31 -10.23 -7.33
C LEU A 77 -0.78 -9.68 -5.98
N HIS A 78 -0.88 -10.52 -4.96
CA HIS A 78 -1.24 -10.05 -3.62
C HIS A 78 -0.17 -9.15 -3.05
N GLU A 79 1.08 -9.48 -3.26
CA GLU A 79 2.18 -8.64 -2.81
C GLU A 79 2.14 -7.27 -3.50
N ALA A 80 1.88 -7.27 -4.81
CA ALA A 80 1.77 -6.01 -5.55
C ALA A 80 0.64 -5.14 -5.00
N ARG A 81 -0.49 -5.74 -4.66
CA ARG A 81 -1.62 -5.00 -4.11
C ARG A 81 -1.26 -4.39 -2.75
N THR A 82 -0.57 -5.15 -1.92
CA THR A 82 -0.12 -4.65 -0.62
C THR A 82 0.82 -3.45 -0.79
N LEU A 83 1.75 -3.56 -1.73
CA LEU A 83 2.71 -2.48 -1.97
C LEU A 83 2.03 -1.21 -2.49
N VAL A 84 1.01 -1.35 -3.33
CA VAL A 84 0.26 -0.19 -3.81
C VAL A 84 -0.49 0.47 -2.66
N THR A 85 -1.09 -0.32 -1.77
CA THR A 85 -1.76 0.24 -0.61
C THR A 85 -0.79 1.04 0.26
N GLN A 86 0.41 0.49 0.48
CA GLN A 86 1.43 1.20 1.24
C GLN A 86 1.90 2.45 0.52
N ALA A 87 2.00 2.41 -0.81
CA ALA A 87 2.39 3.58 -1.60
C ALA A 87 1.34 4.67 -1.48
N HIS A 88 0.06 4.28 -1.47
CA HIS A 88 -1.02 5.24 -1.29
C HIS A 88 -0.89 5.94 0.06
N GLU A 89 -0.62 5.18 1.13
CA GLU A 89 -0.45 5.74 2.46
C GLU A 89 0.76 6.67 2.51
N ALA A 90 1.85 6.28 1.84
CA ALA A 90 3.04 7.12 1.78
C ALA A 90 2.75 8.42 1.04
N ALA A 91 1.96 8.35 -0.03
CA ALA A 91 1.58 9.55 -0.78
C ALA A 91 0.76 10.50 0.09
N GLU A 92 -0.12 9.95 0.92
CA GLU A 92 -0.92 10.77 1.82
C GLU A 92 -0.06 11.47 2.87
N ARG A 93 1.06 10.85 3.25
CA ARG A 93 2.01 11.48 4.18
C ARG A 93 2.95 12.45 3.49
N GLY A 94 2.91 12.53 2.16
CA GLY A 94 3.84 13.37 1.41
C GLY A 94 5.24 12.77 1.31
N ASP A 95 5.39 11.47 1.52
CA ASP A 95 6.69 10.80 1.50
C ASP A 95 6.98 10.30 0.09
N GLU A 96 7.50 11.18 -0.74
CA GLU A 96 7.74 10.90 -2.15
C GLU A 96 8.73 9.78 -2.36
N ARG A 97 9.80 9.75 -1.57
CA ARG A 97 10.83 8.72 -1.70
C ARG A 97 10.26 7.34 -1.44
N GLN A 98 9.40 7.25 -0.44
CA GLN A 98 8.76 5.98 -0.10
C GLN A 98 7.79 5.55 -1.20
N VAL A 99 7.03 6.51 -1.77
CA VAL A 99 6.15 6.20 -2.89
C VAL A 99 6.95 5.58 -4.03
N GLN A 100 8.05 6.21 -4.40
CA GLN A 100 8.87 5.72 -5.53
C GLN A 100 9.42 4.34 -5.25
N ARG A 101 9.91 4.11 -4.04
CA ARG A 101 10.46 2.80 -3.67
C ARG A 101 9.40 1.71 -3.71
N LEU A 102 8.22 2.00 -3.15
CA LEU A 102 7.14 1.00 -3.10
C LEU A 102 6.60 0.71 -4.49
N VAL A 103 6.47 1.73 -5.33
CA VAL A 103 6.01 1.52 -6.71
C VAL A 103 7.04 0.69 -7.49
N SER A 104 8.32 0.92 -7.28
CA SER A 104 9.36 0.13 -7.94
C SER A 104 9.29 -1.34 -7.51
N GLN A 105 9.09 -1.59 -6.23
CA GLN A 105 8.93 -2.97 -5.74
C GLN A 105 7.67 -3.61 -6.30
N MET A 106 6.58 -2.86 -6.36
CA MET A 106 5.34 -3.33 -6.93
C MET A 106 5.55 -3.81 -8.37
N LYS A 107 6.29 -3.05 -9.16
CA LYS A 107 6.50 -3.38 -10.57
C LYS A 107 7.26 -4.70 -10.75
N VAL A 108 8.15 -5.03 -9.82
CA VAL A 108 8.83 -6.33 -9.87
C VAL A 108 7.78 -7.45 -9.80
N HIS A 109 6.82 -7.30 -8.89
CA HIS A 109 5.80 -8.33 -8.69
C HIS A 109 4.81 -8.41 -9.85
N THR A 110 4.36 -7.26 -10.39
CA THR A 110 3.46 -7.29 -11.54
C THR A 110 4.14 -7.86 -12.77
N THR A 111 5.41 -7.56 -12.98
CA THR A 111 6.16 -8.11 -14.08
C THR A 111 6.25 -9.63 -13.96
N LYS A 112 6.58 -10.14 -12.78
CA LYS A 112 6.66 -11.59 -12.58
C LYS A 112 5.31 -12.27 -12.76
N ALA A 113 4.24 -11.62 -12.32
CA ALA A 113 2.90 -12.17 -12.50
C ALA A 113 2.53 -12.25 -13.98
N ILE A 114 2.82 -11.21 -14.73
CA ILE A 114 2.50 -11.17 -16.16
C ILE A 114 3.34 -12.20 -16.91
N GLU A 115 4.62 -12.27 -16.61
CA GLU A 115 5.50 -13.25 -17.26
C GLU A 115 5.07 -14.68 -16.96
N GLY A 116 4.73 -14.93 -15.70
CA GLY A 116 4.25 -16.28 -15.32
C GLY A 116 2.95 -16.62 -16.01
N SER A 117 2.06 -15.65 -16.19
CA SER A 117 0.79 -15.88 -16.87
C SER A 117 0.97 -16.23 -18.35
N LYS A 118 2.08 -15.82 -18.93
CA LYS A 118 2.39 -16.10 -20.34
C LYS A 118 3.23 -17.32 -20.55
N GLU A 119 3.67 -17.96 -19.47
CA GLU A 119 4.53 -19.13 -19.58
C GLU A 119 3.72 -20.28 -20.14
N GLN A 120 4.29 -20.98 -21.13
CA GLN A 120 3.54 -21.99 -21.84
C GLN A 120 3.59 -23.34 -21.17
N LYS A 121 2.49 -24.06 -21.24
CA LYS A 121 2.46 -25.46 -20.81
C LYS A 121 3.37 -26.27 -21.69
N LYS A 122 4.00 -27.26 -21.09
CA LYS A 122 4.84 -28.20 -21.81
C LYS A 122 4.14 -29.54 -21.95
#